data_211dbb3bec81a8f39e886ba93b8cad18
#
_entry.id   211dbb3bec81a8f39e886ba93b8cad18
#
_cell.length_a   1.000
_cell.length_b   1.000
_cell.length_c   1.000
_cell.angle_alpha   90.00
_cell.angle_beta   90.00
_cell.angle_gamma   90.00
#
_symmetry.space_group_name_H-M   'P 1'
#
loop_
_entity.id
_entity.type
_entity.pdbx_description
1 polymer ?
#
loop_
_entity_poly.entity_id
_entity_poly.type
_entity_poly.pdbx_seq_one_letter_code
_entity_poly.pdbx_strand_id
1 'polypeptide(L)'
;SAASDVYKRQGLARAFLTKPKLLILDEPINGLDPIGIQEIRNLLLSLSKEHGITILISSHILSEISQIADKIGFIKNGKIVEQVSMKEIRRENIDLEEYFMSHFLNEIKNYEVD
;
A
#
# COMPACT_ATOMS: atom_id res chain seq x y z
N SER A 1 2.47 18.18 4.90
CA SER A 1 1.97 19.47 5.38
C SER A 1 0.49 19.38 5.76
N ALA A 2 0.03 20.31 6.59
CA ALA A 2 -1.37 20.34 6.99
C ALA A 2 -2.32 20.53 5.80
N ALA A 3 -1.95 21.33 4.82
CA ALA A 3 -2.73 21.51 3.61
C ALA A 3 -2.86 20.21 2.80
N SER A 4 -1.76 19.47 2.67
CA SER A 4 -1.75 18.19 1.99
C SER A 4 -2.65 17.17 2.70
N ASP A 5 -2.63 17.14 4.04
CA ASP A 5 -3.47 16.26 4.85
C ASP A 5 -4.96 16.55 4.63
N VAL A 6 -5.33 17.83 4.62
CA VAL A 6 -6.72 18.26 4.40
C VAL A 6 -7.20 17.82 3.02
N TYR A 7 -6.41 18.02 1.97
CA TYR A 7 -6.79 17.63 0.62
C TYR A 7 -6.98 16.12 0.49
N LYS A 8 -6.10 15.33 1.10
CA LYS A 8 -6.21 13.87 1.06
C LYS A 8 -7.47 13.39 1.76
N ARG A 9 -7.78 13.94 2.93
CA ARG A 9 -8.99 13.60 3.67
C ARG A 9 -10.25 13.99 2.91
N GLN A 10 -10.27 15.17 2.27
CA GLN A 10 -11.41 15.61 1.47
C GLN A 10 -11.64 14.71 0.26
N GLY A 11 -10.56 14.30 -0.41
CA GLY A 11 -10.64 13.38 -1.54
C GLY A 11 -11.23 12.03 -1.14
N LEU A 12 -10.80 11.48 -0.01
CA LEU A 12 -11.32 10.23 0.51
C LEU A 12 -12.78 10.36 0.96
N ALA A 13 -13.14 11.46 1.61
CA ALA A 13 -14.52 11.71 2.02
C ALA A 13 -15.45 11.80 0.81
N ARG A 14 -15.04 12.48 -0.26
CA ARG A 14 -15.80 12.55 -1.51
C ARG A 14 -15.96 11.17 -2.13
N ALA A 15 -14.89 10.38 -2.19
CA ALA A 15 -14.96 9.03 -2.71
C ALA A 15 -15.93 8.18 -1.90
N PHE A 16 -15.94 8.31 -0.58
CA PHE A 16 -16.88 7.59 0.28
C PHE A 16 -18.33 7.98 0.00
N LEU A 17 -18.61 9.28 -0.20
CA LEU A 17 -19.96 9.76 -0.48
C LEU A 17 -20.54 9.18 -1.76
N THR A 18 -19.72 8.89 -2.76
CA THR A 18 -20.16 8.25 -4.01
C THR A 18 -20.35 6.74 -3.89
N LYS A 19 -19.95 6.15 -2.76
CA LYS A 19 -20.03 4.70 -2.47
C LYS A 19 -19.47 3.84 -3.61
N PRO A 20 -18.19 4.03 -3.99
CA PRO A 20 -17.60 3.26 -5.07
C PRO A 20 -17.42 1.79 -4.68
N LYS A 21 -17.36 0.91 -5.67
CA LYS A 21 -16.96 -0.49 -5.46
C LYS A 21 -15.46 -0.66 -5.47
N LEU A 22 -14.76 0.22 -6.17
CA LEU A 22 -13.31 0.22 -6.31
C LEU A 22 -12.80 1.65 -6.08
N LEU A 23 -11.79 1.77 -5.23
CA LEU A 23 -11.10 3.01 -4.93
C LEU A 23 -9.63 2.85 -5.28
N ILE A 24 -9.10 3.75 -6.10
CA ILE A 24 -7.70 3.72 -6.52
C ILE A 24 -7.01 4.95 -5.96
N LEU A 25 -5.94 4.74 -5.19
CA LEU A 25 -5.22 5.80 -4.51
C LEU A 25 -3.73 5.71 -4.82
N ASP A 26 -3.14 6.83 -5.21
CA ASP A 26 -1.70 6.92 -5.49
C ASP A 26 -1.02 7.60 -4.31
N GLU A 27 -0.13 6.86 -3.64
CA GLU A 27 0.65 7.35 -2.49
C GLU A 27 -0.19 8.08 -1.44
N PRO A 28 -1.27 7.44 -0.92
CA PRO A 28 -2.22 8.16 -0.05
C PRO A 28 -1.64 8.62 1.29
N ILE A 29 -0.54 8.01 1.75
CA ILE A 29 0.09 8.34 3.04
C ILE A 29 1.36 9.14 2.89
N ASN A 30 1.82 9.41 1.67
CA ASN A 30 3.04 10.15 1.43
C ASN A 30 2.91 11.61 1.91
N GLY A 31 3.91 12.06 2.67
CA GLY A 31 3.95 13.43 3.17
C GLY A 31 3.06 13.71 4.38
N LEU A 32 2.38 12.72 4.93
CA LEU A 32 1.58 12.87 6.13
C LEU A 32 2.44 12.74 7.39
N ASP A 33 2.04 13.43 8.46
CA ASP A 33 2.61 13.22 9.79
C ASP A 33 2.13 11.88 10.38
N PRO A 34 2.73 11.40 11.49
CA PRO A 34 2.33 10.11 12.07
C PRO A 34 0.85 10.01 12.45
N ILE A 35 0.25 11.10 12.90
CA ILE A 35 -1.18 11.12 13.24
C ILE A 35 -2.03 11.02 11.98
N GLY A 36 -1.68 11.75 10.92
CA GLY A 36 -2.36 11.69 9.64
C GLY A 36 -2.28 10.31 9.00
N ILE A 37 -1.11 9.66 9.08
CA ILE A 37 -0.92 8.29 8.59
C ILE A 37 -1.87 7.34 9.31
N GLN A 38 -1.94 7.42 10.63
CA GLN A 38 -2.82 6.57 11.42
C GLN A 38 -4.30 6.78 11.06
N GLU A 39 -4.72 8.02 10.90
CA GLU A 39 -6.09 8.35 10.54
C GLU A 39 -6.46 7.80 9.15
N ILE A 40 -5.59 7.98 8.17
CA ILE A 40 -5.81 7.45 6.82
C ILE A 40 -5.82 5.92 6.84
N ARG A 41 -4.90 5.29 7.56
CA ARG A 41 -4.87 3.84 7.71
C ARG A 41 -6.19 3.31 8.26
N ASN A 42 -6.67 3.91 9.34
CA ASN A 42 -7.92 3.49 9.96
C ASN A 42 -9.11 3.68 9.01
N LEU A 43 -9.12 4.79 8.27
CA LEU A 43 -10.17 5.06 7.30
C LEU A 43 -10.17 4.02 6.18
N LEU A 44 -9.01 3.70 5.61
CA LEU A 44 -8.90 2.71 4.54
C LEU A 44 -9.33 1.33 5.01
N LEU A 45 -8.94 0.93 6.22
CA LEU A 45 -9.37 -0.34 6.80
C LEU A 45 -10.88 -0.38 7.01
N SER A 46 -11.48 0.71 7.47
CA SER A 46 -12.94 0.81 7.65
C SER A 46 -13.67 0.70 6.31
N LEU A 47 -13.21 1.43 5.29
CA LEU A 47 -13.82 1.37 3.96
C LEU A 47 -13.76 -0.03 3.37
N SER A 48 -12.65 -0.72 3.56
CA SER A 48 -12.48 -2.08 3.03
C SER A 48 -13.31 -3.11 3.82
N LYS A 49 -13.19 -3.11 5.14
CA LYS A 49 -13.78 -4.16 5.99
C LYS A 49 -15.23 -3.94 6.33
N GLU A 50 -15.62 -2.70 6.62
CA GLU A 50 -16.98 -2.38 7.05
C GLU A 50 -17.90 -2.06 5.87
N HIS A 51 -17.35 -1.46 4.81
CA HIS A 51 -18.15 -1.01 3.67
C HIS A 51 -17.91 -1.82 2.40
N GLY A 52 -17.05 -2.84 2.46
CA GLY A 52 -16.84 -3.76 1.35
C GLY A 52 -16.24 -3.14 0.10
N ILE A 53 -15.53 -2.02 0.24
CA ILE A 53 -14.90 -1.34 -0.90
C ILE A 53 -13.55 -2.03 -1.19
N THR A 54 -13.32 -2.37 -2.45
CA THR A 54 -12.01 -2.84 -2.90
C THR A 54 -11.10 -1.65 -3.10
N ILE A 55 -9.93 -1.67 -2.48
CA ILE A 55 -9.00 -0.54 -2.51
C ILE A 55 -7.68 -1.00 -3.13
N LEU A 56 -7.24 -0.26 -4.14
CA LEU A 56 -5.93 -0.43 -4.76
C LEU A 56 -5.10 0.80 -4.43
N ILE A 57 -4.00 0.61 -3.71
CA ILE A 57 -3.10 1.72 -3.36
C ILE A 57 -1.70 1.47 -3.89
N SER A 58 -1.02 2.54 -4.27
CA SER A 58 0.41 2.51 -4.53
C SER A 58 1.15 3.15 -3.36
N SER A 59 2.29 2.60 -3.00
CA SER A 59 3.15 3.16 -1.96
C SER A 59 4.55 2.56 -2.07
N HIS A 60 5.54 3.29 -1.56
CA HIS A 60 6.91 2.79 -1.42
C HIS A 60 7.28 2.53 0.04
N ILE A 61 6.32 2.66 0.97
CA ILE A 61 6.53 2.47 2.40
C ILE A 61 5.98 1.11 2.81
N LEU A 62 6.84 0.08 2.78
CA LEU A 62 6.44 -1.30 3.03
C LEU A 62 5.87 -1.51 4.43
N SER A 63 6.41 -0.83 5.44
CA SER A 63 5.92 -0.96 6.81
C SER A 63 4.47 -0.52 6.96
N GLU A 64 4.04 0.47 6.20
CA GLU A 64 2.66 0.93 6.22
C GLU A 64 1.74 0.03 5.39
N ILE A 65 2.20 -0.39 4.21
CA ILE A 65 1.43 -1.31 3.37
C ILE A 65 1.15 -2.61 4.12
N SER A 66 2.13 -3.14 4.84
CA SER A 66 1.99 -4.41 5.55
C SER A 66 0.90 -4.38 6.62
N GLN A 67 0.54 -3.21 7.12
CA GLN A 67 -0.48 -3.06 8.14
C GLN A 67 -1.90 -3.01 7.58
N ILE A 68 -2.06 -2.69 6.29
CA ILE A 68 -3.39 -2.48 5.71
C ILE A 68 -3.69 -3.40 4.53
N ALA A 69 -2.69 -3.90 3.83
CA ALA A 69 -2.91 -4.67 2.62
C ALA A 69 -3.24 -6.14 2.91
N ASP A 70 -4.09 -6.71 2.08
CA ASP A 70 -4.33 -8.16 2.02
C ASP A 70 -3.36 -8.83 1.07
N LYS A 71 -3.06 -8.18 -0.05
CA LYS A 71 -2.12 -8.63 -1.07
C LYS A 71 -1.21 -7.50 -1.48
N ILE A 72 0.04 -7.82 -1.79
CA ILE A 72 1.03 -6.86 -2.25
C ILE A 72 1.58 -7.32 -3.59
N GLY A 73 1.57 -6.41 -4.58
CA GLY A 73 2.24 -6.60 -5.85
C GLY A 73 3.49 -5.75 -5.92
N PHE A 74 4.59 -6.33 -6.35
CA PHE A 74 5.83 -5.60 -6.58
C PHE A 74 5.95 -5.26 -8.06
N ILE A 75 6.12 -3.98 -8.36
CA ILE A 75 6.19 -3.48 -9.74
C ILE A 75 7.61 -3.06 -10.05
N LYS A 76 8.09 -3.48 -11.20
CA LYS A 76 9.37 -3.04 -11.75
C LYS A 76 9.27 -2.89 -13.26
N ASN A 77 9.70 -1.74 -13.76
CA ASN A 77 9.67 -1.43 -15.19
C ASN A 77 8.27 -1.63 -15.82
N GLY A 78 7.23 -1.21 -15.09
CA GLY A 78 5.86 -1.30 -15.56
C GLY A 78 5.23 -2.69 -15.50
N LYS A 79 5.90 -3.65 -14.89
CA LYS A 79 5.40 -5.04 -14.78
C LYS A 79 5.32 -5.48 -13.33
N ILE A 80 4.32 -6.30 -13.03
CA ILE A 80 4.24 -6.96 -11.73
C ILE A 80 5.19 -8.14 -11.75
N VAL A 81 6.25 -8.07 -10.94
CA VAL A 81 7.28 -9.12 -10.87
C VAL A 81 6.97 -10.18 -9.82
N GLU A 82 6.18 -9.82 -8.81
CA GLU A 82 5.83 -10.72 -7.71
C GLU A 82 4.52 -10.28 -7.09
N GLN A 83 3.72 -11.23 -6.61
CA GLN A 83 2.56 -10.96 -5.75
C GLN A 83 2.65 -11.85 -4.52
N VAL A 84 2.36 -11.27 -3.36
CA VAL A 84 2.38 -12.01 -2.10
C VAL A 84 1.08 -11.75 -1.33
N SER A 85 0.62 -12.78 -0.62
CA SER A 85 -0.49 -12.66 0.32
C SER A 85 0.06 -12.28 1.69
N MET A 86 -0.49 -11.23 2.29
CA MET A 86 -0.07 -10.82 3.64
C MET A 86 -0.45 -11.88 4.69
N LYS A 87 -1.51 -12.64 4.45
CA LYS A 87 -1.87 -13.76 5.32
C LYS A 87 -0.76 -14.81 5.38
N GLU A 88 -0.16 -15.14 4.24
CA GLU A 88 0.96 -16.08 4.17
C GLU A 88 2.23 -15.49 4.78
N ILE A 89 2.51 -14.22 4.51
CA ILE A 89 3.66 -13.51 5.07
C ILE A 89 3.61 -13.54 6.62
N ARG A 90 2.44 -13.26 7.18
CA ARG A 90 2.26 -13.28 8.64
C ARG A 90 2.34 -14.69 9.22
N ARG A 91 1.72 -15.66 8.55
CA ARG A 91 1.71 -17.05 8.99
C ARG A 91 3.11 -17.64 9.05
N GLU A 92 3.95 -17.33 8.06
CA GLU A 92 5.32 -17.83 7.97
C GLU A 92 6.34 -16.92 8.67
N ASN A 93 5.87 -15.83 9.27
CA ASN A 93 6.69 -14.87 9.98
C ASN A 93 7.84 -14.31 9.13
N ILE A 94 7.54 -14.01 7.87
CA ILE A 94 8.49 -13.47 6.92
C ILE A 94 8.61 -11.95 7.11
N ASP A 95 9.84 -11.44 7.11
CA ASP A 95 10.10 -10.00 7.07
C ASP A 95 9.90 -9.50 5.64
N LEU A 96 8.90 -8.64 5.44
CA LEU A 96 8.54 -8.16 4.12
C LEU A 96 9.64 -7.31 3.48
N GLU A 97 10.35 -6.52 4.26
CA GLU A 97 11.46 -5.72 3.74
C GLU A 97 12.61 -6.60 3.26
N GLU A 98 12.98 -7.62 4.01
CA GLU A 98 13.98 -8.59 3.60
C GLU A 98 13.54 -9.34 2.35
N TYR A 99 12.28 -9.74 2.30
CA TYR A 99 11.71 -10.41 1.14
C TYR A 99 11.82 -9.54 -0.12
N PHE A 100 11.42 -8.28 -0.02
CA PHE A 100 11.52 -7.33 -1.12
C PHE A 100 12.97 -7.10 -1.54
N MET A 101 13.86 -6.88 -0.58
CA MET A 101 15.27 -6.63 -0.87
C MET A 101 15.95 -7.81 -1.53
N SER A 102 15.64 -9.04 -1.11
CA SER A 102 16.20 -10.23 -1.73
C SER A 102 15.80 -10.38 -3.19
N HIS A 103 14.55 -10.12 -3.52
CA HIS A 103 14.08 -10.10 -4.91
C HIS A 103 14.71 -9.00 -5.73
N PHE A 104 14.80 -7.82 -5.18
CA PHE A 104 15.39 -6.67 -5.85
C PHE A 104 16.89 -6.85 -6.09
N LEU A 105 17.61 -7.37 -5.10
CA LEU A 105 19.05 -7.65 -5.22
C LEU A 105 19.34 -8.76 -6.23
N ASN A 106 18.52 -9.79 -6.27
CA ASN A 106 18.68 -10.86 -7.27
C ASN A 106 18.55 -10.33 -8.69
N GLU A 107 17.64 -9.41 -8.92
CA GLU A 107 17.49 -8.78 -10.22
C GLU A 107 18.67 -7.87 -10.57
N ILE A 108 19.23 -7.15 -9.62
CA ILE A 108 20.44 -6.34 -9.83
C ILE A 108 21.61 -7.24 -10.19
N LYS A 109 21.77 -8.38 -9.50
CA LYS A 109 22.81 -9.36 -9.81
C LYS A 109 22.67 -9.91 -11.22
N ASN A 110 21.46 -10.19 -11.66
CA ASN A 110 21.21 -10.67 -13.02
C ASN A 110 21.56 -9.61 -14.07
N TYR A 111 21.42 -8.35 -13.73
CA TYR A 111 21.83 -7.25 -14.60
C TYR A 111 23.35 -7.07 -14.68
N GLU A 112 24.06 -7.34 -13.59
CA GLU A 112 25.52 -7.17 -13.53
C GLU A 112 26.27 -8.31 -14.21
N VAL A 113 25.68 -9.45 -14.39
CA VAL A 113 26.30 -10.62 -15.02
C VAL A 113 26.23 -10.56 -16.54
N ASP A 114 25.41 -9.71 -17.09
CA ASP A 114 25.31 -9.47 -18.53
C ASP A 114 26.18 -8.29 -18.96
#